data_06ab9f9786ff4455f9f5d00140ac5491
#
_entry.id   06ab9f9786ff4455f9f5d00140ac5491
#
_cell.length_a   1.000
_cell.length_b   1.000
_cell.length_c   1.000
_cell.angle_alpha   90.00
_cell.angle_beta   90.00
_cell.angle_gamma   90.00
#
_symmetry.space_group_name_H-M   'P 1'
#
loop_
_entity.id
_entity.type
_entity.pdbx_description
1 polymer ?
#
loop_
_entity_poly.entity_id
_entity_poly.type
_entity_poly.pdbx_seq_one_letter_code
_entity_poly.pdbx_strand_id
1 'polypeptide(L)'
;MPRVNPRKDVFNKLIANPSCVALAQESGIEFESDEQKEWHDKWDKKVIYYGIDYNNECKLIPKKLMRKAVNIVMTTWNLEIPIKIKSAYTIWKKADIIIRFRKSKDDQYFNERPGVLAYAYFPGTSKEGEIVFNTDYIWATHSDGILGSEAVKLGLVDQAIPTNKLATWNIIHTLIHEVGHSLGLRHDSDNNSRDVLDPYYDGKVLDLSERDLYRIRLKYGVRNWSSWTKYAHLKKWLFKRVRQI
;
A
#
# COMPACT_ATOMS: atom_id res chain seq x y z
N MET A 1 23.86 32.62 -14.28
CA MET A 1 23.46 31.22 -14.18
C MET A 1 21.98 31.17 -13.76
N PRO A 2 21.08 30.58 -14.53
CA PRO A 2 19.69 30.46 -14.11
C PRO A 2 19.61 29.55 -12.90
N ARG A 3 18.93 30.02 -11.84
CA ARG A 3 18.67 29.19 -10.66
C ARG A 3 17.75 28.04 -11.06
N VAL A 4 18.30 26.81 -11.07
CA VAL A 4 17.51 25.59 -11.24
C VAL A 4 16.56 25.52 -10.04
N ASN A 5 15.26 25.48 -10.31
CA ASN A 5 14.25 25.31 -9.26
C ASN A 5 14.22 23.84 -8.84
N PRO A 6 14.76 23.45 -7.68
CA PRO A 6 14.90 22.05 -7.28
C PRO A 6 13.55 21.31 -7.20
N ARG A 7 12.42 22.05 -7.07
CA ARG A 7 11.08 21.47 -7.05
C ARG A 7 10.60 21.03 -8.43
N LYS A 8 11.08 21.68 -9.51
CA LYS A 8 10.71 21.30 -10.88
C LYS A 8 11.37 19.99 -11.33
N ASP A 9 12.60 19.79 -10.89
CA ASP A 9 13.34 18.54 -11.19
C ASP A 9 12.80 17.35 -10.40
N VAL A 10 12.37 17.56 -9.15
CA VAL A 10 11.67 16.54 -8.35
C VAL A 10 10.35 16.19 -9.01
N PHE A 11 9.55 17.17 -9.44
CA PHE A 11 8.26 16.94 -10.08
C PHE A 11 8.40 16.15 -11.41
N ASN A 12 9.39 16.49 -12.26
CA ASN A 12 9.62 15.77 -13.50
C ASN A 12 10.14 14.33 -13.28
N LYS A 13 10.91 14.08 -12.20
CA LYS A 13 11.32 12.73 -11.80
C LYS A 13 10.16 11.91 -11.22
N LEU A 14 9.19 12.57 -10.56
CA LEU A 14 8.00 11.94 -9.98
C LEU A 14 6.99 11.42 -11.00
N ILE A 15 7.07 11.87 -12.28
CA ILE A 15 6.14 11.44 -13.35
C ILE A 15 6.63 10.19 -14.09
N ALA A 16 7.92 9.85 -13.97
CA ALA A 16 8.49 8.71 -14.68
C ALA A 16 8.30 7.41 -13.90
N ASN A 17 7.31 6.62 -14.30
CA ASN A 17 7.06 5.23 -13.86
C ASN A 17 7.25 4.97 -12.36
N PRO A 18 6.36 5.47 -11.49
CA PRO A 18 6.44 5.21 -10.07
C PRO A 18 6.19 3.73 -9.78
N SER A 19 6.95 3.20 -8.87
CA SER A 19 6.88 1.79 -8.46
C SER A 19 6.65 1.65 -6.96
N CYS A 20 6.11 0.53 -6.56
CA CYS A 20 6.10 0.07 -5.19
C CYS A 20 7.25 -0.92 -4.98
N VAL A 21 7.76 -1.03 -3.77
CA VAL A 21 8.92 -1.90 -3.48
C VAL A 21 8.65 -2.72 -2.24
N ALA A 22 8.93 -4.02 -2.36
CA ALA A 22 8.97 -4.93 -1.24
C ALA A 22 10.40 -5.01 -0.68
N LEU A 23 10.55 -4.81 0.61
CA LEU A 23 11.83 -4.94 1.30
C LEU A 23 11.90 -6.29 2.01
N ALA A 24 12.70 -7.20 1.45
CA ALA A 24 13.20 -8.36 2.16
C ALA A 24 14.56 -7.99 2.76
N GLN A 25 14.72 -8.16 4.07
CA GLN A 25 16.05 -8.22 4.64
C GLN A 25 16.71 -9.52 4.15
N GLU A 26 17.96 -9.43 3.69
CA GLU A 26 18.74 -10.63 3.40
C GLU A 26 18.86 -11.43 4.68
N SER A 27 18.08 -12.49 4.77
CA SER A 27 18.07 -13.40 5.93
C SER A 27 19.27 -14.37 5.95
N GLY A 28 20.22 -14.23 5.03
CA GLY A 28 21.36 -15.14 4.89
C GLY A 28 20.99 -16.60 4.60
N ILE A 29 19.72 -16.89 4.37
CA ILE A 29 19.22 -18.20 4.00
C ILE A 29 19.22 -18.26 2.47
N GLU A 30 20.02 -19.13 1.90
CA GLU A 30 19.94 -19.50 0.48
C GLU A 30 18.70 -20.37 0.28
N PHE A 31 17.80 -19.92 -0.62
CA PHE A 31 16.63 -20.69 -1.02
C PHE A 31 16.87 -21.32 -2.39
N GLU A 32 16.51 -22.57 -2.55
CA GLU A 32 16.67 -23.31 -3.81
C GLU A 32 15.66 -22.89 -4.89
N SER A 33 14.52 -22.32 -4.49
CA SER A 33 13.48 -21.83 -5.42
C SER A 33 12.72 -20.62 -4.90
N ASP A 34 12.06 -19.86 -5.82
CA ASP A 34 11.20 -18.74 -5.45
C ASP A 34 9.96 -19.20 -4.65
N GLU A 35 9.48 -20.43 -4.87
CA GLU A 35 8.41 -21.02 -4.06
C GLU A 35 8.84 -21.20 -2.61
N GLN A 36 10.06 -21.66 -2.33
CA GLN A 36 10.57 -21.80 -0.96
C GLN A 36 10.68 -20.45 -0.27
N LYS A 37 11.12 -19.39 -0.97
CA LYS A 37 11.14 -18.02 -0.42
C LYS A 37 9.76 -17.54 0.00
N GLU A 38 8.71 -17.85 -0.77
CA GLU A 38 7.34 -17.48 -0.42
C GLU A 38 6.82 -18.16 0.85
N TRP A 39 7.30 -19.35 1.20
CA TRP A 39 6.83 -20.09 2.39
C TRP A 39 7.38 -19.54 3.70
N HIS A 40 8.56 -18.95 3.71
CA HIS A 40 9.22 -18.50 4.94
C HIS A 40 8.72 -17.15 5.44
N ASP A 41 8.33 -16.26 4.54
CA ASP A 41 7.91 -14.90 4.89
C ASP A 41 6.41 -14.87 5.26
N LYS A 42 6.01 -15.44 6.40
CA LYS A 42 4.61 -15.43 6.85
C LYS A 42 4.48 -15.21 8.34
N TRP A 43 3.35 -14.63 8.74
CA TRP A 43 3.00 -14.50 10.15
C TRP A 43 2.65 -15.83 10.78
N ASP A 44 3.31 -16.17 11.87
CA ASP A 44 2.91 -17.29 12.75
C ASP A 44 2.04 -16.77 13.90
N LYS A 45 0.88 -16.18 13.54
CA LYS A 45 -0.08 -15.58 14.48
C LYS A 45 -1.50 -15.93 14.08
N LYS A 46 -2.37 -16.16 15.06
CA LYS A 46 -3.82 -16.32 14.82
C LYS A 46 -4.55 -14.98 14.62
N VAL A 47 -3.97 -13.91 15.14
CA VAL A 47 -4.50 -12.55 15.06
C VAL A 47 -3.35 -11.59 14.76
N ILE A 48 -3.53 -10.77 13.74
CA ILE A 48 -2.66 -9.65 13.38
C ILE A 48 -3.39 -8.36 13.69
N TYR A 49 -2.72 -7.44 14.37
CA TYR A 49 -3.25 -6.11 14.64
C TYR A 49 -2.61 -5.09 13.71
N TYR A 50 -3.41 -4.14 13.20
CA TYR A 50 -2.90 -3.05 12.37
C TYR A 50 -3.24 -1.68 12.95
N GLY A 51 -2.37 -0.73 12.69
CA GLY A 51 -2.53 0.65 13.12
C GLY A 51 -1.97 1.65 12.13
N ILE A 52 -2.24 2.93 12.37
CA ILE A 52 -1.78 4.03 11.52
C ILE A 52 -1.01 5.01 12.42
N ASP A 53 0.23 5.29 12.02
CA ASP A 53 1.00 6.41 12.57
C ASP A 53 0.63 7.68 11.80
N TYR A 54 -0.10 8.57 12.44
CA TYR A 54 -0.56 9.82 11.83
C TYR A 54 0.49 10.93 11.80
N ASN A 55 1.73 10.65 12.18
CA ASN A 55 2.83 11.60 11.97
C ASN A 55 3.11 11.72 10.47
N ASN A 56 3.21 12.96 9.98
CA ASN A 56 3.44 13.27 8.55
C ASN A 56 2.39 12.70 7.58
N GLU A 57 1.15 12.53 8.02
CA GLU A 57 0.05 11.98 7.21
C GLU A 57 -0.25 12.79 5.94
N CYS A 58 -0.96 12.16 5.02
CA CYS A 58 -1.42 12.80 3.78
C CYS A 58 -2.45 13.88 4.06
N LYS A 59 -2.14 15.13 3.74
CA LYS A 59 -2.99 16.30 4.06
C LYS A 59 -4.35 16.29 3.35
N LEU A 60 -4.43 15.70 2.14
CA LEU A 60 -5.67 15.64 1.36
C LEU A 60 -6.64 14.56 1.82
N ILE A 61 -6.19 13.62 2.64
CA ILE A 61 -7.04 12.52 3.12
C ILE A 61 -7.34 12.72 4.60
N PRO A 62 -8.57 13.14 4.97
CA PRO A 62 -8.96 13.27 6.38
C PRO A 62 -8.76 11.96 7.14
N LYS A 63 -8.37 12.02 8.41
CA LYS A 63 -8.13 10.84 9.28
C LYS A 63 -9.26 9.81 9.25
N LYS A 64 -10.51 10.28 9.24
CA LYS A 64 -11.69 9.40 9.16
C LYS A 64 -11.74 8.63 7.85
N LEU A 65 -11.41 9.30 6.74
CA LEU A 65 -11.39 8.70 5.41
C LEU A 65 -10.20 7.72 5.27
N MET A 66 -9.03 8.10 5.78
CA MET A 66 -7.86 7.23 5.84
C MET A 66 -8.16 5.93 6.61
N ARG A 67 -8.78 6.02 7.80
CA ARG A 67 -9.20 4.83 8.56
C ARG A 67 -10.17 3.96 7.77
N LYS A 68 -11.10 4.59 7.03
CA LYS A 68 -12.07 3.86 6.20
C LYS A 68 -11.36 3.12 5.06
N ALA A 69 -10.41 3.76 4.38
CA ALA A 69 -9.60 3.14 3.32
C ALA A 69 -8.79 1.95 3.85
N VAL A 70 -8.07 2.16 4.95
CA VAL A 70 -7.29 1.10 5.60
C VAL A 70 -8.17 -0.07 6.04
N ASN A 71 -9.32 0.20 6.68
CA ASN A 71 -10.25 -0.87 7.08
C ASN A 71 -10.73 -1.70 5.89
N ILE A 72 -11.01 -1.06 4.75
CA ILE A 72 -11.45 -1.76 3.54
C ILE A 72 -10.35 -2.70 3.05
N VAL A 73 -9.13 -2.18 2.88
CA VAL A 73 -7.99 -2.97 2.41
C VAL A 73 -7.70 -4.14 3.34
N MET A 74 -7.61 -3.89 4.65
CA MET A 74 -7.38 -4.95 5.64
C MET A 74 -8.49 -6.00 5.65
N THR A 75 -9.74 -5.57 5.42
CA THR A 75 -10.87 -6.51 5.33
C THR A 75 -10.81 -7.34 4.06
N THR A 76 -10.38 -6.76 2.93
CA THR A 76 -10.21 -7.49 1.67
C THR A 76 -9.29 -8.69 1.86
N TRP A 77 -8.09 -8.49 2.40
CA TRP A 77 -7.16 -9.58 2.69
C TRP A 77 -7.66 -10.53 3.79
N ASN A 78 -8.27 -9.96 4.85
CA ASN A 78 -8.79 -10.77 5.96
C ASN A 78 -9.90 -11.74 5.55
N LEU A 79 -10.64 -11.47 4.48
CA LEU A 79 -11.66 -12.39 3.98
C LEU A 79 -11.07 -13.68 3.41
N GLU A 80 -9.85 -13.63 2.93
CA GLU A 80 -9.24 -14.71 2.14
C GLU A 80 -8.43 -15.71 2.98
N ILE A 81 -7.96 -15.29 4.17
CA ILE A 81 -7.04 -16.09 5.00
C ILE A 81 -7.65 -16.42 6.38
N PRO A 82 -7.26 -17.53 7.03
CA PRO A 82 -7.78 -17.91 8.35
C PRO A 82 -7.34 -16.98 9.49
N ILE A 83 -6.23 -16.26 9.32
CA ILE A 83 -5.74 -15.28 10.29
C ILE A 83 -6.76 -14.14 10.43
N LYS A 84 -7.02 -13.70 11.67
CA LYS A 84 -7.88 -12.56 11.95
C LYS A 84 -7.06 -11.28 11.89
N ILE A 85 -7.44 -10.33 11.03
CA ILE A 85 -6.82 -9.00 10.95
C ILE A 85 -7.73 -7.99 11.65
N LYS A 86 -7.22 -7.30 12.68
CA LYS A 86 -7.99 -6.40 13.54
C LYS A 86 -7.32 -5.04 13.70
N SER A 87 -8.12 -3.98 13.82
CA SER A 87 -7.62 -2.63 14.08
C SER A 87 -7.14 -2.44 15.53
N ALA A 88 -6.04 -1.71 15.67
CA ALA A 88 -5.45 -1.31 16.96
C ALA A 88 -5.15 0.21 16.97
N TYR A 89 -6.06 1.04 16.45
CA TYR A 89 -5.81 2.47 16.25
C TYR A 89 -5.44 3.24 17.52
N THR A 90 -5.97 2.86 18.68
CA THR A 90 -5.67 3.52 19.96
C THR A 90 -4.31 3.14 20.51
N ILE A 91 -3.81 1.97 20.16
CA ILE A 91 -2.53 1.41 20.62
C ILE A 91 -1.65 1.03 19.42
N TRP A 92 -1.69 1.83 18.35
CA TRP A 92 -1.04 1.53 17.07
C TRP A 92 0.45 1.18 17.18
N LYS A 93 1.17 1.74 18.19
CA LYS A 93 2.58 1.42 18.45
C LYS A 93 2.83 -0.05 18.80
N LYS A 94 1.79 -0.78 19.20
CA LYS A 94 1.83 -2.23 19.51
C LYS A 94 1.20 -3.07 18.40
N ALA A 95 0.83 -2.46 17.28
CA ALA A 95 0.31 -3.18 16.13
C ALA A 95 1.40 -3.99 15.43
N ASP A 96 1.02 -5.10 14.81
CA ASP A 96 1.89 -5.94 14.01
C ASP A 96 2.15 -5.27 12.63
N ILE A 97 1.10 -4.71 12.02
CA ILE A 97 1.20 -3.94 10.77
C ILE A 97 1.02 -2.46 11.10
N ILE A 98 2.02 -1.65 10.76
CA ILE A 98 2.00 -0.20 11.04
C ILE A 98 2.15 0.58 9.73
N ILE A 99 1.14 1.37 9.41
CA ILE A 99 1.17 2.26 8.25
C ILE A 99 1.76 3.59 8.67
N ARG A 100 2.84 4.01 7.99
CA ARG A 100 3.59 5.24 8.26
C ARG A 100 3.65 6.12 7.03
N PHE A 101 3.96 7.38 7.26
CA PHE A 101 4.12 8.41 6.23
C PHE A 101 5.44 9.13 6.45
N ARG A 102 6.29 9.21 5.40
CA ARG A 102 7.60 9.86 5.46
C ARG A 102 7.87 10.67 4.21
N LYS A 103 8.61 11.75 4.36
CA LYS A 103 9.18 12.50 3.23
C LYS A 103 10.48 11.83 2.79
N SER A 104 10.83 11.95 1.51
CA SER A 104 12.09 11.39 1.00
C SER A 104 13.32 11.92 1.74
N LYS A 105 13.33 13.19 2.14
CA LYS A 105 14.43 13.76 2.91
C LYS A 105 14.63 13.15 4.30
N ASP A 106 13.60 12.55 4.87
CA ASP A 106 13.56 11.96 6.22
C ASP A 106 13.62 10.43 6.18
N ASP A 107 13.73 9.84 4.98
CA ASP A 107 13.76 8.41 4.74
C ASP A 107 14.82 8.06 3.70
N GLN A 108 15.87 7.36 4.13
CA GLN A 108 17.00 7.01 3.27
C GLN A 108 16.56 6.22 2.04
N TYR A 109 15.61 5.30 2.20
CA TYR A 109 15.17 4.46 1.10
C TYR A 109 14.52 5.25 -0.04
N PHE A 110 13.64 6.19 0.30
CA PHE A 110 13.03 7.09 -0.68
C PHE A 110 14.03 8.09 -1.27
N ASN A 111 14.97 8.57 -0.44
CA ASN A 111 15.98 9.52 -0.88
C ASN A 111 16.92 8.90 -1.96
N GLU A 112 17.30 7.64 -1.78
CA GLU A 112 18.16 6.91 -2.71
C GLU A 112 17.42 6.39 -3.95
N ARG A 113 16.09 6.24 -3.88
CA ARG A 113 15.26 5.65 -4.93
C ARG A 113 14.10 6.58 -5.31
N PRO A 114 14.37 7.66 -6.05
CA PRO A 114 13.34 8.54 -6.56
C PRO A 114 12.40 7.74 -7.48
N GLY A 115 11.10 7.92 -7.33
CA GLY A 115 10.08 7.18 -8.06
C GLY A 115 9.35 6.14 -7.22
N VAL A 116 9.86 5.78 -6.03
CA VAL A 116 9.18 4.85 -5.13
C VAL A 116 8.02 5.55 -4.42
N LEU A 117 6.82 5.00 -4.59
CA LEU A 117 5.56 5.47 -3.98
C LEU A 117 5.44 5.05 -2.52
N ALA A 118 5.70 3.78 -2.26
CA ALA A 118 5.62 3.16 -0.94
C ALA A 118 6.52 1.92 -0.91
N TYR A 119 6.73 1.39 0.28
CA TYR A 119 7.37 0.11 0.49
C TYR A 119 6.84 -0.58 1.75
N ALA A 120 6.97 -1.90 1.82
CA ALA A 120 6.63 -2.69 2.98
C ALA A 120 7.71 -3.70 3.35
N TYR A 121 7.80 -4.01 4.63
CA TYR A 121 8.68 -5.07 5.15
C TYR A 121 7.92 -6.37 5.29
N PHE A 122 8.52 -7.45 4.80
CA PHE A 122 7.98 -8.80 4.93
C PHE A 122 7.95 -9.27 6.38
N PRO A 123 7.05 -10.22 6.71
CA PRO A 123 7.14 -10.95 7.97
C PRO A 123 8.51 -11.63 8.15
N GLY A 124 8.98 -11.73 9.39
CA GLY A 124 10.29 -12.31 9.70
C GLY A 124 11.48 -11.35 9.57
N THR A 125 11.27 -10.11 9.07
CA THR A 125 12.31 -9.07 9.03
C THR A 125 12.36 -8.27 10.33
N SER A 126 13.43 -7.51 10.57
CA SER A 126 13.57 -6.68 11.78
C SER A 126 12.52 -5.58 11.91
N LYS A 127 11.87 -5.20 10.81
CA LYS A 127 10.81 -4.20 10.72
C LYS A 127 9.51 -4.79 10.15
N GLU A 128 9.28 -6.09 10.39
CA GLU A 128 8.14 -6.81 9.86
C GLU A 128 6.82 -6.04 10.00
N GLY A 129 6.03 -5.99 8.93
CA GLY A 129 4.74 -5.34 8.90
C GLY A 129 4.77 -3.81 8.85
N GLU A 130 5.95 -3.16 8.82
CA GLU A 130 6.00 -1.71 8.59
C GLU A 130 5.71 -1.42 7.10
N ILE A 131 4.73 -0.58 6.85
CA ILE A 131 4.36 -0.06 5.52
C ILE A 131 4.61 1.44 5.53
N VAL A 132 5.40 1.96 4.58
CA VAL A 132 5.77 3.37 4.55
C VAL A 132 5.37 3.99 3.22
N PHE A 133 4.61 5.08 3.31
CA PHE A 133 4.17 5.89 2.17
C PHE A 133 5.03 7.14 2.02
N ASN A 134 5.43 7.44 0.79
CA ASN A 134 6.17 8.65 0.46
C ASN A 134 5.21 9.85 0.38
N THR A 135 5.36 10.82 1.28
CA THR A 135 4.50 12.02 1.34
C THR A 135 4.95 13.16 0.43
N ASP A 136 5.98 12.96 -0.39
CA ASP A 136 6.31 13.88 -1.46
C ASP A 136 5.34 13.70 -2.65
N TYR A 137 4.61 12.58 -2.69
CA TYR A 137 3.50 12.36 -3.62
C TYR A 137 2.16 12.87 -3.07
N ILE A 138 1.27 13.21 -4.00
CA ILE A 138 -0.09 13.64 -3.67
C ILE A 138 -1.00 12.42 -3.65
N TRP A 139 -1.46 12.05 -2.48
CA TRP A 139 -2.32 10.91 -2.26
C TRP A 139 -3.79 11.29 -2.24
N ALA A 140 -4.62 10.50 -2.91
CA ALA A 140 -6.08 10.59 -2.90
C ALA A 140 -6.70 9.20 -2.76
N THR A 141 -7.99 9.15 -2.46
CA THR A 141 -8.72 7.87 -2.42
C THR A 141 -9.24 7.44 -3.79
N HIS A 142 -9.13 8.28 -4.78
CA HIS A 142 -9.46 8.03 -6.19
C HIS A 142 -8.45 8.74 -7.09
N SER A 143 -8.12 8.12 -8.21
CA SER A 143 -7.13 8.63 -9.17
C SER A 143 -7.68 9.63 -10.18
N ASP A 144 -9.01 9.81 -10.23
CA ASP A 144 -9.70 10.57 -11.30
C ASP A 144 -9.74 12.07 -11.03
N GLY A 145 -9.20 12.50 -9.88
CA GLY A 145 -9.33 13.86 -9.39
C GLY A 145 -8.08 14.66 -9.56
N ILE A 146 -8.11 15.60 -10.48
CA ILE A 146 -7.24 16.77 -10.40
C ILE A 146 -7.77 17.62 -9.25
N LEU A 147 -7.24 17.39 -8.05
CA LEU A 147 -7.55 18.18 -6.85
C LEU A 147 -6.71 19.47 -6.81
N GLY A 148 -6.44 20.06 -7.97
CA GLY A 148 -5.45 21.12 -8.13
C GLY A 148 -5.68 22.33 -7.23
N SER A 149 -6.91 22.84 -7.17
CA SER A 149 -7.23 24.02 -6.35
C SER A 149 -7.08 23.71 -4.85
N GLU A 150 -7.39 22.51 -4.42
CA GLU A 150 -7.31 22.09 -3.03
C GLU A 150 -5.86 21.78 -2.63
N ALA A 151 -5.09 21.14 -3.50
CA ALA A 151 -3.67 20.91 -3.32
C ALA A 151 -2.87 22.21 -3.19
N VAL A 152 -3.22 23.24 -3.98
CA VAL A 152 -2.64 24.58 -3.86
C VAL A 152 -3.00 25.23 -2.53
N LYS A 153 -4.28 25.22 -2.12
CA LYS A 153 -4.73 25.74 -0.82
C LYS A 153 -4.02 25.12 0.37
N LEU A 154 -3.70 23.83 0.27
CA LEU A 154 -2.96 23.09 1.31
C LEU A 154 -1.43 23.25 1.24
N GLY A 155 -0.94 24.04 0.26
CA GLY A 155 0.50 24.24 0.06
C GLY A 155 1.27 22.98 -0.33
N LEU A 156 0.62 22.02 -0.96
CA LEU A 156 1.24 20.79 -1.44
C LEU A 156 1.96 21.01 -2.78
N VAL A 157 1.49 21.97 -3.55
CA VAL A 157 2.04 22.37 -4.85
C VAL A 157 2.08 23.89 -4.97
N ASP A 158 2.98 24.38 -5.83
CA ASP A 158 3.08 25.79 -6.16
C ASP A 158 1.92 26.23 -7.07
N GLN A 159 1.42 27.45 -6.88
CA GLN A 159 0.39 28.05 -7.74
C GLN A 159 0.81 28.17 -9.21
N ALA A 160 2.11 28.17 -9.49
CA ALA A 160 2.64 28.20 -10.84
C ALA A 160 2.45 26.89 -11.64
N ILE A 161 2.05 25.80 -10.99
CA ILE A 161 1.80 24.53 -11.68
C ILE A 161 0.34 24.50 -12.13
N PRO A 162 0.08 24.33 -13.44
CA PRO A 162 -1.29 24.19 -13.93
C PRO A 162 -2.00 23.05 -13.23
N THR A 163 -3.15 23.35 -12.62
CA THR A 163 -3.91 22.41 -11.79
C THR A 163 -4.38 21.15 -12.55
N ASN A 164 -4.49 21.23 -13.88
CA ASN A 164 -4.84 20.12 -14.77
C ASN A 164 -3.69 19.13 -15.03
N LYS A 165 -2.50 19.36 -14.46
CA LYS A 165 -1.32 18.48 -14.62
C LYS A 165 -0.88 17.82 -13.31
N LEU A 166 -1.66 17.98 -12.23
CA LEU A 166 -1.32 17.34 -10.96
C LEU A 166 -1.70 15.88 -10.98
N ALA A 167 -0.71 15.00 -10.94
CA ALA A 167 -0.92 13.58 -10.74
C ALA A 167 -1.27 13.32 -9.26
N THR A 168 -2.41 12.69 -9.04
CA THR A 168 -2.76 12.12 -7.74
C THR A 168 -2.61 10.60 -7.78
N TRP A 169 -2.13 10.03 -6.68
CA TRP A 169 -1.91 8.59 -6.55
C TRP A 169 -2.99 7.98 -5.67
N ASN A 170 -3.58 6.87 -6.12
CA ASN A 170 -4.64 6.21 -5.37
C ASN A 170 -4.04 5.44 -4.18
N ILE A 171 -4.29 5.93 -2.97
CA ILE A 171 -3.75 5.32 -1.75
C ILE A 171 -4.32 3.91 -1.49
N ILE A 172 -5.55 3.63 -1.94
CA ILE A 172 -6.17 2.30 -1.75
C ILE A 172 -5.46 1.27 -2.61
N HIS A 173 -5.18 1.60 -3.88
CA HIS A 173 -4.43 0.74 -4.79
C HIS A 173 -3.03 0.41 -4.22
N THR A 174 -2.28 1.45 -3.85
CA THR A 174 -0.94 1.25 -3.28
C THR A 174 -1.01 0.49 -1.96
N LEU A 175 -1.99 0.80 -1.09
CA LEU A 175 -2.10 0.13 0.21
C LEU A 175 -2.46 -1.36 0.07
N ILE A 176 -3.34 -1.74 -0.87
CA ILE A 176 -3.68 -3.16 -1.05
C ILE A 176 -2.47 -3.96 -1.52
N HIS A 177 -1.61 -3.36 -2.35
CA HIS A 177 -0.33 -3.90 -2.78
C HIS A 177 0.64 -4.06 -1.59
N GLU A 178 0.89 -3.00 -0.82
CA GLU A 178 1.82 -3.02 0.31
C GLU A 178 1.37 -3.96 1.44
N VAL A 179 0.07 -4.09 1.67
CA VAL A 179 -0.47 -5.08 2.61
C VAL A 179 -0.18 -6.50 2.12
N GLY A 180 -0.24 -6.76 0.82
CA GLY A 180 0.19 -8.04 0.24
C GLY A 180 1.64 -8.37 0.62
N HIS A 181 2.55 -7.39 0.51
CA HIS A 181 3.94 -7.55 0.95
C HIS A 181 4.06 -7.75 2.46
N SER A 182 3.33 -6.98 3.26
CA SER A 182 3.32 -7.15 4.72
C SER A 182 2.72 -8.48 5.18
N LEU A 183 2.01 -9.17 4.29
CA LEU A 183 1.54 -10.55 4.44
C LEU A 183 2.50 -11.58 3.79
N GLY A 184 3.64 -11.15 3.26
CA GLY A 184 4.69 -12.01 2.73
C GLY A 184 4.56 -12.38 1.26
N LEU A 185 3.68 -11.74 0.48
CA LEU A 185 3.63 -11.94 -0.97
C LEU A 185 4.66 -11.07 -1.68
N ARG A 186 5.43 -11.65 -2.58
CA ARG A 186 6.39 -10.94 -3.43
C ARG A 186 5.71 -10.38 -4.67
N HIS A 187 6.43 -9.55 -5.43
CA HIS A 187 5.95 -9.13 -6.75
C HIS A 187 5.67 -10.34 -7.64
N ASP A 188 4.71 -10.17 -8.53
CA ASP A 188 4.48 -11.15 -9.57
C ASP A 188 5.49 -10.94 -10.71
N SER A 189 6.12 -12.04 -11.16
CA SER A 189 7.10 -12.00 -12.25
C SER A 189 6.47 -11.90 -13.65
N ASP A 190 5.17 -12.18 -13.76
CA ASP A 190 4.51 -12.32 -15.07
C ASP A 190 4.06 -10.98 -15.66
N ASN A 191 4.31 -9.85 -14.97
CA ASN A 191 3.93 -8.48 -15.38
C ASN A 191 2.47 -8.39 -15.88
N ASN A 192 1.55 -9.08 -15.20
CA ASN A 192 0.14 -9.00 -15.53
C ASN A 192 -0.49 -7.82 -14.78
N SER A 193 -0.74 -6.72 -15.47
CA SER A 193 -1.29 -5.46 -14.91
C SER A 193 -2.65 -5.58 -14.19
N ARG A 194 -3.22 -6.78 -14.08
CA ARG A 194 -4.44 -7.04 -13.33
C ARG A 194 -4.21 -7.55 -11.91
N ASP A 195 -2.96 -7.90 -11.58
CA ASP A 195 -2.61 -8.41 -10.27
C ASP A 195 -2.25 -7.24 -9.33
N VAL A 196 -2.71 -7.33 -8.09
CA VAL A 196 -2.38 -6.32 -7.07
C VAL A 196 -0.87 -6.25 -6.83
N LEU A 197 -0.18 -7.38 -6.95
CA LEU A 197 1.26 -7.49 -6.72
C LEU A 197 2.10 -7.21 -7.99
N ASP A 198 1.54 -6.59 -9.03
CA ASP A 198 2.33 -6.04 -10.13
C ASP A 198 3.23 -4.91 -9.57
N PRO A 199 4.54 -4.91 -9.86
CA PRO A 199 5.45 -3.89 -9.36
C PRO A 199 5.16 -2.48 -9.90
N TYR A 200 4.41 -2.38 -10.99
CA TYR A 200 4.09 -1.11 -11.63
C TYR A 200 2.70 -0.61 -11.23
N TYR A 201 2.64 0.65 -10.84
CA TYR A 201 1.38 1.29 -10.49
C TYR A 201 0.54 1.60 -11.73
N ASP A 202 -0.69 1.05 -11.79
CA ASP A 202 -1.68 1.41 -12.81
C ASP A 202 -2.88 2.21 -12.25
N GLY A 203 -3.07 2.21 -10.93
CA GLY A 203 -4.10 2.96 -10.23
C GLY A 203 -5.53 2.41 -10.37
N LYS A 204 -5.71 1.31 -11.09
CA LYS A 204 -7.03 0.76 -11.45
C LYS A 204 -7.41 -0.48 -10.67
N VAL A 205 -6.43 -1.27 -10.24
CA VAL A 205 -6.66 -2.51 -9.52
C VAL A 205 -6.99 -2.21 -8.07
N LEU A 206 -8.21 -2.49 -7.65
CA LEU A 206 -8.72 -2.24 -6.30
C LEU A 206 -9.26 -3.51 -5.63
N ASP A 207 -9.12 -4.67 -6.27
CA ASP A 207 -9.50 -5.98 -5.72
C ASP A 207 -8.46 -7.04 -6.09
N LEU A 208 -8.40 -8.09 -5.30
CA LEU A 208 -7.47 -9.20 -5.51
C LEU A 208 -7.84 -9.99 -6.76
N SER A 209 -6.86 -10.25 -7.61
CA SER A 209 -7.00 -11.14 -8.75
C SER A 209 -7.11 -12.60 -8.30
N GLU A 210 -7.49 -13.49 -9.21
CA GLU A 210 -7.48 -14.95 -8.95
C GLU A 210 -6.07 -15.44 -8.58
N ARG A 211 -5.04 -14.83 -9.11
CA ARG A 211 -3.65 -15.15 -8.83
C ARG A 211 -3.22 -14.67 -7.44
N ASP A 212 -3.55 -13.45 -7.05
CA ASP A 212 -3.33 -12.95 -5.70
C ASP A 212 -4.03 -13.85 -4.67
N LEU A 213 -5.28 -14.25 -4.97
CA LEU A 213 -6.07 -15.15 -4.14
C LEU A 213 -5.42 -16.53 -4.02
N TYR A 214 -4.95 -17.09 -5.12
CA TYR A 214 -4.25 -18.37 -5.13
C TYR A 214 -3.00 -18.31 -4.25
N ARG A 215 -2.14 -17.32 -4.43
CA ARG A 215 -0.87 -17.17 -3.71
C ARG A 215 -1.07 -16.96 -2.22
N ILE A 216 -1.99 -16.08 -1.81
CA ILE A 216 -2.23 -15.83 -0.38
C ILE A 216 -2.87 -17.04 0.32
N ARG A 217 -3.75 -17.76 -0.37
CA ARG A 217 -4.38 -18.97 0.15
C ARG A 217 -3.41 -20.15 0.22
N LEU A 218 -2.47 -20.24 -0.73
CA LEU A 218 -1.39 -21.22 -0.68
C LEU A 218 -0.52 -20.99 0.56
N LYS A 219 -0.19 -19.74 0.86
CA LYS A 219 0.67 -19.35 1.99
C LYS A 219 0.02 -19.56 3.36
N TYR A 220 -1.25 -19.19 3.53
CA TYR A 220 -1.95 -19.20 4.83
C TYR A 220 -3.06 -20.24 4.96
N GLY A 221 -3.43 -20.90 3.88
CA GLY A 221 -4.63 -21.70 3.81
C GLY A 221 -5.88 -20.88 3.53
N VAL A 222 -6.97 -21.58 3.23
CA VAL A 222 -8.26 -20.97 2.92
C VAL A 222 -9.04 -20.76 4.21
N ARG A 223 -9.67 -19.59 4.36
CA ARG A 223 -10.63 -19.37 5.45
C ARG A 223 -11.84 -20.27 5.29
N ASN A 224 -12.10 -21.08 6.31
CA ASN A 224 -13.34 -21.88 6.35
C ASN A 224 -14.55 -20.96 6.65
N TRP A 225 -15.39 -20.73 5.65
CA TRP A 225 -16.62 -20.00 5.80
C TRP A 225 -17.76 -20.94 6.13
N SER A 226 -18.43 -20.72 7.24
CA SER A 226 -19.63 -21.46 7.64
C SER A 226 -20.79 -21.31 6.65
N SER A 227 -20.72 -20.32 5.74
CA SER A 227 -21.70 -20.06 4.70
C SER A 227 -21.07 -19.24 3.56
N TRP A 228 -21.12 -19.77 2.35
CA TRP A 228 -20.76 -19.06 1.12
C TRP A 228 -21.59 -17.79 0.88
N THR A 229 -22.85 -17.81 1.30
CA THR A 229 -23.76 -16.66 1.22
C THR A 229 -23.19 -15.48 2.02
N LYS A 230 -22.69 -15.73 3.23
CA LYS A 230 -22.10 -14.72 4.09
C LYS A 230 -20.84 -14.12 3.48
N TYR A 231 -19.97 -14.94 2.91
CA TYR A 231 -18.78 -14.51 2.19
C TYR A 231 -19.14 -13.62 0.99
N ALA A 232 -20.04 -14.06 0.15
CA ALA A 232 -20.51 -13.30 -1.03
C ALA A 232 -21.13 -11.95 -0.64
N HIS A 233 -21.92 -11.89 0.43
CA HIS A 233 -22.49 -10.64 0.95
C HIS A 233 -21.40 -9.68 1.43
N LEU A 234 -20.41 -10.16 2.17
CA LEU A 234 -19.29 -9.34 2.66
C LEU A 234 -18.44 -8.81 1.49
N LYS A 235 -18.15 -9.66 0.50
CA LYS A 235 -17.43 -9.25 -0.72
C LYS A 235 -18.20 -8.17 -1.49
N LYS A 236 -19.49 -8.37 -1.73
CA LYS A 236 -20.35 -7.37 -2.38
C LYS A 236 -20.44 -6.06 -1.60
N TRP A 237 -20.49 -6.12 -0.26
CA TRP A 237 -20.49 -4.95 0.59
C TRP A 237 -19.16 -4.17 0.51
N LEU A 238 -18.01 -4.86 0.47
CA LEU A 238 -16.69 -4.26 0.26
C LEU A 238 -16.62 -3.52 -1.07
N PHE A 239 -16.98 -4.17 -2.17
CA PHE A 239 -16.99 -3.56 -3.50
C PHE A 239 -17.82 -2.27 -3.55
N LYS A 240 -19.01 -2.28 -2.92
CA LYS A 240 -19.82 -1.07 -2.82
C LYS A 240 -19.11 0.03 -2.04
N ARG A 241 -18.35 -0.30 -1.01
CA ARG A 241 -17.64 0.68 -0.17
C ARG A 241 -16.39 1.25 -0.81
N VAL A 242 -15.63 0.45 -1.55
CA VAL A 242 -14.47 0.94 -2.32
C VAL A 242 -14.91 2.03 -3.31
N ARG A 243 -16.04 1.85 -3.99
CA ARG A 243 -16.59 2.83 -4.94
C ARG A 243 -17.16 4.09 -4.28
N GLN A 244 -17.30 4.14 -2.96
CA GLN A 244 -17.85 5.27 -2.20
C GLN A 244 -16.78 6.06 -1.43
N ILE A 245 -15.53 5.72 -1.60
CA ILE A 245 -14.37 6.45 -1.07
C ILE A 245 -13.73 7.30 -2.13
#